data_9db05ea8292eb1ac9e3c79c5a0bdc01c
#
_entry.id   9db05ea8292eb1ac9e3c79c5a0bdc01c
#
_cell.length_a   1.000
_cell.length_b   1.000
_cell.length_c   1.000
_cell.angle_alpha   90.00
_cell.angle_beta   90.00
_cell.angle_gamma   90.00
#
_symmetry.space_group_name_H-M   'P 1'
#
loop_
_entity.id
_entity.type
_entity.pdbx_description
1 polymer ?
#
loop_
_entity_poly.entity_id
_entity_poly.type
_entity_poly.pdbx_seq_one_letter_code
_entity_poly.pdbx_strand_id
1 'polypeptide(L)'
;MNTLLALPMYAIHPPATQALMQAMVTLLAQQGMAAQPVWPEDLLTHWQNDRLLLSQTCGYPLVSQLPAVQLVGAFHYRAPGCNGYAYRSWLVARDKEATLADFNGQRAVANSLDSHSGYNTLRRLAALQGITFSQLLLSGGHRQSLAALRDSQADIAAIDCVSWALLARHAPEELRGLHIIGESPAAPGLPLITAASTSAARLETLRTILLQLVSDPAFRAICDDNLIGGFSPVHRDNYQVVLAWEQQAAALGVARL
;
A
#
# COMPACT_ATOMS: atom_id res chain seq x y z
N MET A 1 -20.98 -17.39 4.53
CA MET A 1 -20.89 -16.07 5.19
C MET A 1 -19.46 -15.55 5.06
N ASN A 2 -19.28 -14.25 4.79
CA ASN A 2 -17.94 -13.63 4.66
C ASN A 2 -17.34 -13.49 6.06
N THR A 3 -16.15 -14.03 6.26
CA THR A 3 -15.51 -14.07 7.57
C THR A 3 -14.01 -13.73 7.54
N LEU A 4 -13.36 -13.76 6.36
CA LEU A 4 -11.91 -13.57 6.26
C LEU A 4 -11.55 -12.09 6.44
N LEU A 5 -10.66 -11.79 7.38
CA LEU A 5 -10.12 -10.47 7.67
C LEU A 5 -8.61 -10.48 7.52
N ALA A 6 -8.04 -9.59 6.70
CA ALA A 6 -6.60 -9.48 6.54
C ALA A 6 -6.14 -8.04 6.25
N LEU A 7 -5.00 -7.65 6.81
CA LEU A 7 -4.33 -6.38 6.54
C LEU A 7 -2.87 -6.64 6.09
N PRO A 8 -2.66 -7.28 4.92
CA PRO A 8 -1.35 -7.80 4.55
C PRO A 8 -0.36 -6.73 4.08
N MET A 9 -0.86 -5.54 3.68
CA MET A 9 -0.06 -4.57 2.94
C MET A 9 0.93 -3.79 3.81
N TYR A 10 0.56 -3.49 5.07
CA TYR A 10 1.40 -2.74 6.02
C TYR A 10 1.75 -3.58 7.26
N ALA A 11 1.95 -4.88 7.09
CA ALA A 11 2.37 -5.78 8.16
C ALA A 11 3.88 -5.64 8.51
N ILE A 12 4.36 -4.40 8.57
CA ILE A 12 5.76 -4.06 8.91
C ILE A 12 6.11 -4.48 10.35
N HIS A 13 5.16 -4.27 11.27
CA HIS A 13 5.25 -4.71 12.66
C HIS A 13 4.07 -5.63 12.97
N PRO A 14 4.22 -6.97 12.82
CA PRO A 14 3.11 -7.91 12.96
C PRO A 14 2.30 -7.77 14.26
N PRO A 15 2.90 -7.50 15.45
CA PRO A 15 2.11 -7.29 16.67
C PRO A 15 1.12 -6.11 16.57
N ALA A 16 1.52 -4.98 15.98
CA ALA A 16 0.63 -3.82 15.80
C ALA A 16 -0.50 -4.13 14.80
N THR A 17 -0.18 -4.81 13.69
CA THR A 17 -1.19 -5.23 12.71
C THR A 17 -2.16 -6.25 13.30
N GLN A 18 -1.69 -7.18 14.11
CA GLN A 18 -2.53 -8.15 14.80
C GLN A 18 -3.47 -7.48 15.81
N ALA A 19 -2.96 -6.51 16.59
CA ALA A 19 -3.79 -5.72 17.53
C ALA A 19 -4.88 -4.95 16.77
N LEU A 20 -4.56 -4.37 15.62
CA LEU A 20 -5.51 -3.67 14.75
C LEU A 20 -6.59 -4.62 14.22
N MET A 21 -6.21 -5.80 13.71
CA MET A 21 -7.18 -6.81 13.28
C MET A 21 -8.07 -7.28 14.44
N GLN A 22 -7.52 -7.47 15.64
CA GLN A 22 -8.29 -7.87 16.83
C GLN A 22 -9.29 -6.79 17.27
N ALA A 23 -8.91 -5.51 17.20
CA ALA A 23 -9.84 -4.40 17.44
C ALA A 23 -11.02 -4.42 16.46
N MET A 24 -10.73 -4.67 15.17
CA MET A 24 -11.78 -4.84 14.15
C MET A 24 -12.67 -6.05 14.44
N VAL A 25 -12.11 -7.20 14.85
CA VAL A 25 -12.88 -8.39 15.26
C VAL A 25 -13.85 -8.05 16.39
N THR A 26 -13.39 -7.30 17.39
CA THR A 26 -14.22 -6.86 18.53
C THR A 26 -15.40 -6.02 18.05
N LEU A 27 -15.14 -5.01 17.21
CA LEU A 27 -16.20 -4.15 16.67
C LEU A 27 -17.18 -4.91 15.76
N LEU A 28 -16.65 -5.80 14.92
CA LEU A 28 -17.46 -6.66 14.04
C LEU A 28 -18.40 -7.59 14.86
N ALA A 29 -17.88 -8.17 15.93
CA ALA A 29 -18.67 -9.03 16.82
C ALA A 29 -19.83 -8.28 17.50
N GLN A 30 -19.64 -7.01 17.86
CA GLN A 30 -20.71 -6.15 18.40
C GLN A 30 -21.86 -5.94 17.40
N GLN A 31 -21.60 -6.08 16.11
CA GLN A 31 -22.58 -6.01 15.02
C GLN A 31 -23.05 -7.40 14.56
N GLY A 32 -22.81 -8.46 15.34
CA GLY A 32 -23.17 -9.83 15.01
C GLY A 32 -22.42 -10.42 13.81
N MET A 33 -21.29 -9.85 13.42
CA MET A 33 -20.47 -10.34 12.32
C MET A 33 -19.25 -11.11 12.84
N ALA A 34 -19.16 -12.40 12.46
CA ALA A 34 -17.97 -13.20 12.73
C ALA A 34 -16.83 -12.79 11.79
N ALA A 35 -15.65 -12.60 12.34
CA ALA A 35 -14.44 -12.31 11.59
C ALA A 35 -13.31 -13.27 12.01
N GLN A 36 -12.55 -13.74 11.03
CA GLN A 36 -11.41 -14.62 11.19
C GLN A 36 -10.16 -13.92 10.64
N PRO A 37 -9.27 -13.41 11.50
CA PRO A 37 -7.97 -12.88 11.07
C PRO A 37 -7.15 -13.96 10.37
N VAL A 38 -6.60 -13.61 9.21
CA VAL A 38 -5.73 -14.51 8.42
C VAL A 38 -4.52 -13.75 7.90
N TRP A 39 -3.43 -14.48 7.62
CA TRP A 39 -2.21 -13.98 7.01
C TRP A 39 -2.01 -14.70 5.67
N PRO A 40 -2.61 -14.19 4.57
CA PRO A 40 -2.57 -14.87 3.28
C PRO A 40 -1.17 -14.80 2.65
N GLU A 41 -0.71 -15.93 2.10
CA GLU A 41 0.50 -16.01 1.29
C GLU A 41 0.23 -15.59 -0.17
N ASP A 42 -0.89 -16.06 -0.75
CA ASP A 42 -1.36 -15.66 -2.07
C ASP A 42 -2.43 -14.57 -1.93
N LEU A 43 -2.01 -13.34 -2.18
CA LEU A 43 -2.85 -12.16 -2.01
C LEU A 43 -3.98 -12.11 -3.05
N LEU A 44 -3.71 -12.48 -4.32
CA LEU A 44 -4.73 -12.40 -5.36
C LEU A 44 -5.86 -13.40 -5.10
N THR A 45 -5.52 -14.65 -4.80
CA THR A 45 -6.50 -15.67 -4.41
C THR A 45 -7.29 -15.25 -3.17
N HIS A 46 -6.61 -14.64 -2.18
CA HIS A 46 -7.30 -14.13 -0.99
C HIS A 46 -8.30 -13.01 -1.32
N TRP A 47 -7.93 -12.04 -2.14
CA TRP A 47 -8.81 -10.93 -2.50
C TRP A 47 -10.00 -11.35 -3.38
N GLN A 48 -9.87 -12.43 -4.13
CA GLN A 48 -10.95 -13.01 -4.96
C GLN A 48 -11.86 -13.99 -4.20
N ASN A 49 -11.59 -14.26 -2.92
CA ASN A 49 -12.33 -15.23 -2.14
C ASN A 49 -13.73 -14.72 -1.79
N ASP A 50 -14.76 -15.55 -2.06
CA ASP A 50 -16.16 -15.22 -1.75
C ASP A 50 -16.44 -15.03 -0.24
N ARG A 51 -15.55 -15.54 0.61
CA ARG A 51 -15.61 -15.35 2.07
C ARG A 51 -14.90 -14.09 2.55
N LEU A 52 -14.39 -13.26 1.65
CA LEU A 52 -13.70 -12.03 2.02
C LEU A 52 -14.66 -11.08 2.75
N LEU A 53 -14.42 -10.84 4.03
CA LEU A 53 -15.16 -9.86 4.82
C LEU A 53 -14.53 -8.47 4.69
N LEU A 54 -13.21 -8.38 4.90
CA LEU A 54 -12.47 -7.13 4.81
C LEU A 54 -10.99 -7.44 4.57
N SER A 55 -10.41 -6.81 3.57
CA SER A 55 -8.95 -6.84 3.37
C SER A 55 -8.44 -5.52 2.79
N GLN A 56 -7.15 -5.28 2.96
CA GLN A 56 -6.45 -4.19 2.28
C GLN A 56 -5.74 -4.72 1.05
N THR A 57 -5.82 -3.98 -0.07
CA THR A 57 -5.11 -4.29 -1.33
C THR A 57 -4.34 -3.09 -1.86
N CYS A 58 -3.54 -3.28 -2.91
CA CYS A 58 -2.93 -2.19 -3.64
C CYS A 58 -3.91 -1.60 -4.66
N GLY A 59 -3.74 -0.32 -4.99
CA GLY A 59 -4.60 0.37 -5.96
C GLY A 59 -4.52 -0.22 -7.37
N TYR A 60 -3.35 -0.75 -7.80
CA TYR A 60 -3.20 -1.31 -9.14
C TYR A 60 -3.92 -2.67 -9.29
N PRO A 61 -3.76 -3.67 -8.43
CA PRO A 61 -4.60 -4.88 -8.47
C PRO A 61 -6.10 -4.58 -8.40
N LEU A 62 -6.52 -3.58 -7.61
CA LEU A 62 -7.92 -3.18 -7.54
C LEU A 62 -8.50 -2.86 -8.93
N VAL A 63 -7.78 -2.07 -9.74
CA VAL A 63 -8.30 -1.58 -11.03
C VAL A 63 -7.98 -2.53 -12.19
N SER A 64 -6.95 -3.37 -12.10
CA SER A 64 -6.52 -4.25 -13.18
C SER A 64 -6.96 -5.71 -13.03
N GLN A 65 -7.14 -6.22 -11.80
CA GLN A 65 -7.32 -7.65 -11.54
C GLN A 65 -8.57 -7.98 -10.69
N LEU A 66 -9.15 -6.98 -10.00
CA LEU A 66 -10.22 -7.18 -9.03
C LEU A 66 -11.51 -6.42 -9.42
N PRO A 67 -12.09 -6.66 -10.60
CA PRO A 67 -13.25 -5.89 -11.08
C PRO A 67 -14.50 -6.11 -10.21
N ALA A 68 -14.64 -7.26 -9.58
CA ALA A 68 -15.85 -7.67 -8.86
C ALA A 68 -15.89 -7.22 -7.40
N VAL A 69 -14.74 -7.02 -6.73
CA VAL A 69 -14.73 -6.64 -5.31
C VAL A 69 -15.34 -5.27 -5.08
N GLN A 70 -15.98 -5.10 -3.91
CA GLN A 70 -16.55 -3.83 -3.51
C GLN A 70 -15.55 -3.05 -2.64
N LEU A 71 -15.50 -1.72 -2.83
CA LEU A 71 -14.70 -0.85 -2.00
C LEU A 71 -15.46 -0.47 -0.72
N VAL A 72 -14.79 -0.69 0.40
CA VAL A 72 -15.24 -0.22 1.71
C VAL A 72 -14.80 1.23 1.93
N GLY A 73 -13.52 1.53 1.69
CA GLY A 73 -12.93 2.84 1.88
C GLY A 73 -11.41 2.81 1.90
N ALA A 74 -10.78 3.83 2.46
CA ALA A 74 -9.35 3.88 2.67
C ALA A 74 -9.02 4.57 4.01
N PHE A 75 -7.97 4.11 4.68
CA PHE A 75 -7.45 4.78 5.85
C PHE A 75 -6.69 6.06 5.50
N HIS A 76 -6.73 7.03 6.41
CA HIS A 76 -5.86 8.19 6.39
C HIS A 76 -4.66 7.89 7.29
N TYR A 77 -3.46 7.92 6.73
CA TYR A 77 -2.25 7.66 7.50
C TYR A 77 -1.59 8.96 7.95
N ARG A 78 -1.11 8.99 9.21
CA ARG A 78 -0.33 10.09 9.79
C ARG A 78 1.16 9.90 9.48
N ALA A 79 1.49 9.82 8.20
CA ALA A 79 2.85 9.70 7.72
C ALA A 79 3.20 10.93 6.87
N PRO A 80 4.46 11.42 6.90
CA PRO A 80 4.91 12.41 5.93
C PRO A 80 4.62 11.91 4.51
N GLY A 81 4.11 12.79 3.65
CA GLY A 81 3.69 12.41 2.29
C GLY A 81 2.22 11.98 2.16
N CYS A 82 1.49 11.80 3.27
CA CYS A 82 0.05 11.54 3.26
C CYS A 82 -0.78 12.80 3.43
N ASN A 83 -1.96 12.82 2.77
CA ASN A 83 -2.98 13.85 2.95
C ASN A 83 -4.36 13.23 2.76
N GLY A 84 -5.18 13.17 3.83
CA GLY A 84 -6.41 12.40 3.82
C GLY A 84 -6.11 10.94 3.47
N TYR A 85 -6.85 10.37 2.53
CA TYR A 85 -6.60 9.02 2.04
C TYR A 85 -5.52 8.96 0.93
N ALA A 86 -4.93 10.08 0.53
CA ALA A 86 -3.86 10.09 -0.47
C ALA A 86 -2.48 9.84 0.19
N TYR A 87 -1.58 9.21 -0.57
CA TYR A 87 -0.21 8.92 -0.18
C TYR A 87 0.76 9.20 -1.34
N ARG A 88 2.07 9.07 -1.08
CA ARG A 88 3.14 9.22 -2.09
C ARG A 88 4.12 8.06 -1.99
N SER A 89 4.96 7.95 -2.99
CA SER A 89 6.17 7.13 -2.92
C SER A 89 7.38 8.02 -2.85
N TRP A 90 8.32 7.63 -2.00
CA TRP A 90 9.65 8.21 -1.93
C TRP A 90 10.56 7.52 -2.93
N LEU A 91 11.34 8.28 -3.69
CA LEU A 91 12.52 7.73 -4.36
C LEU A 91 13.63 7.60 -3.32
N VAL A 92 14.17 6.40 -3.20
CA VAL A 92 15.14 6.05 -2.16
C VAL A 92 16.43 5.53 -2.78
N ALA A 93 17.56 6.03 -2.30
CA ALA A 93 18.90 5.61 -2.71
C ALA A 93 19.87 5.68 -1.53
N ARG A 94 21.13 5.22 -1.73
CA ARG A 94 22.21 5.33 -0.74
C ARG A 94 22.86 6.70 -0.73
N ASP A 95 22.99 7.35 -1.89
CA ASP A 95 23.55 8.70 -1.99
C ASP A 95 22.44 9.74 -1.80
N LYS A 96 22.59 10.57 -0.76
CA LYS A 96 21.59 11.59 -0.40
C LYS A 96 21.56 12.80 -1.35
N GLU A 97 22.65 13.03 -2.08
CA GLU A 97 22.77 14.14 -3.02
C GLU A 97 22.34 13.75 -4.45
N ALA A 98 22.11 12.46 -4.69
CA ALA A 98 21.69 11.98 -6.01
C ALA A 98 20.28 12.45 -6.37
N THR A 99 20.05 12.58 -7.65
CA THR A 99 18.74 12.80 -8.28
C THR A 99 18.32 11.58 -9.08
N LEU A 100 17.07 11.50 -9.53
CA LEU A 100 16.64 10.38 -10.35
C LEU A 100 17.48 10.24 -11.64
N ALA A 101 17.95 11.34 -12.22
CA ALA A 101 18.77 11.36 -13.44
C ALA A 101 20.10 10.60 -13.29
N ASP A 102 20.68 10.59 -12.10
CA ASP A 102 21.96 9.92 -11.82
C ASP A 102 21.85 8.39 -11.88
N PHE A 103 20.63 7.86 -11.89
CA PHE A 103 20.36 6.42 -11.98
C PHE A 103 20.09 5.92 -13.40
N ASN A 104 20.30 6.76 -14.44
CA ASN A 104 20.21 6.30 -15.82
C ASN A 104 21.25 5.21 -16.09
N GLY A 105 20.82 4.05 -16.59
CA GLY A 105 21.66 2.87 -16.81
C GLY A 105 22.04 2.09 -15.54
N GLN A 106 21.57 2.50 -14.35
CA GLN A 106 21.79 1.81 -13.08
C GLN A 106 20.73 0.71 -12.84
N ARG A 107 20.82 0.03 -11.69
CA ARG A 107 19.92 -1.05 -11.30
C ARG A 107 18.76 -0.52 -10.47
N ALA A 108 17.54 -0.87 -10.85
CA ALA A 108 16.34 -0.57 -10.07
C ALA A 108 15.85 -1.79 -9.27
N VAL A 109 15.12 -1.55 -8.19
CA VAL A 109 14.34 -2.58 -7.50
C VAL A 109 12.91 -2.11 -7.29
N ALA A 110 11.97 -3.03 -7.50
CA ALA A 110 10.56 -2.85 -7.17
C ALA A 110 10.04 -4.06 -6.39
N ASN A 111 8.95 -3.86 -5.64
CA ASN A 111 8.37 -4.92 -4.84
C ASN A 111 7.67 -6.01 -5.68
N SER A 112 6.90 -5.62 -6.72
CA SER A 112 6.25 -6.53 -7.67
C SER A 112 5.80 -5.77 -8.91
N LEU A 113 5.52 -6.48 -10.02
CA LEU A 113 5.07 -5.87 -11.28
C LEU A 113 3.67 -5.25 -11.17
N ASP A 114 2.84 -5.71 -10.26
CA ASP A 114 1.49 -5.22 -9.97
C ASP A 114 1.45 -4.18 -8.83
N SER A 115 2.60 -3.68 -8.41
CA SER A 115 2.68 -2.60 -7.43
C SER A 115 2.48 -1.24 -8.07
N HIS A 116 1.55 -0.45 -7.50
CA HIS A 116 1.44 0.97 -7.87
C HIS A 116 2.60 1.78 -7.30
N SER A 117 2.82 1.74 -5.99
CA SER A 117 3.79 2.59 -5.29
C SER A 117 5.25 2.27 -5.63
N GLY A 118 5.57 1.00 -5.85
CA GLY A 118 6.92 0.56 -6.19
C GLY A 118 7.17 0.63 -7.70
N TYR A 119 6.51 -0.25 -8.45
CA TYR A 119 6.79 -0.47 -9.86
C TYR A 119 6.24 0.65 -10.76
N ASN A 120 4.92 0.87 -10.77
CA ASN A 120 4.29 1.82 -11.69
C ASN A 120 4.74 3.27 -11.42
N THR A 121 4.96 3.63 -10.17
CA THR A 121 5.48 4.95 -9.79
C THR A 121 6.90 5.14 -10.32
N LEU A 122 7.81 4.21 -10.07
CA LEU A 122 9.20 4.33 -10.54
C LEU A 122 9.25 4.35 -12.07
N ARG A 123 8.51 3.46 -12.72
CA ARG A 123 8.38 3.38 -14.18
C ARG A 123 7.91 4.71 -14.78
N ARG A 124 6.85 5.32 -14.21
CA ARG A 124 6.34 6.59 -14.70
C ARG A 124 7.35 7.73 -14.51
N LEU A 125 7.98 7.82 -13.35
CA LEU A 125 8.95 8.90 -13.07
C LEU A 125 10.18 8.78 -13.97
N ALA A 126 10.68 7.56 -14.20
CA ALA A 126 11.76 7.29 -15.13
C ALA A 126 11.37 7.65 -16.58
N ALA A 127 10.19 7.24 -17.03
CA ALA A 127 9.69 7.54 -18.37
C ALA A 127 9.57 9.05 -18.64
N LEU A 128 9.09 9.82 -17.66
CA LEU A 128 8.96 11.29 -17.77
C LEU A 128 10.30 12.01 -17.93
N GLN A 129 11.41 11.40 -17.48
CA GLN A 129 12.75 11.96 -17.58
C GLN A 129 13.63 11.27 -18.64
N GLY A 130 13.07 10.32 -19.40
CA GLY A 130 13.82 9.55 -20.40
C GLY A 130 14.89 8.63 -19.79
N ILE A 131 14.70 8.18 -18.54
CA ILE A 131 15.64 7.33 -17.83
C ILE A 131 15.30 5.87 -18.10
N THR A 132 16.35 5.08 -18.31
CA THR A 132 16.28 3.62 -18.45
C THR A 132 17.15 2.95 -17.40
N PHE A 133 16.75 1.78 -16.95
CA PHE A 133 17.55 0.98 -16.00
C PHE A 133 18.18 -0.20 -16.71
N SER A 134 19.41 -0.57 -16.32
CA SER A 134 20.11 -1.73 -16.88
C SER A 134 19.52 -3.06 -16.38
N GLN A 135 18.91 -3.04 -15.20
CA GLN A 135 18.32 -4.23 -14.58
C GLN A 135 17.19 -3.82 -13.64
N LEU A 136 16.14 -4.64 -13.58
CA LEU A 136 15.09 -4.58 -12.55
C LEU A 136 15.13 -5.83 -11.69
N LEU A 137 15.30 -5.64 -10.38
CA LEU A 137 15.12 -6.67 -9.37
C LEU A 137 13.68 -6.62 -8.84
N LEU A 138 13.01 -7.78 -8.72
CA LEU A 138 11.71 -7.91 -8.03
C LEU A 138 11.95 -8.51 -6.65
N SER A 139 11.69 -7.73 -5.61
CA SER A 139 12.07 -8.06 -4.23
C SER A 139 10.98 -8.75 -3.41
N GLY A 140 9.71 -8.67 -3.83
CA GLY A 140 8.55 -9.20 -3.11
C GLY A 140 7.89 -8.21 -2.14
N GLY A 141 8.55 -7.12 -1.72
CA GLY A 141 7.98 -6.15 -0.80
C GLY A 141 8.84 -4.90 -0.62
N HIS A 142 8.28 -3.80 -0.10
CA HIS A 142 9.04 -2.55 0.13
C HIS A 142 10.20 -2.74 1.10
N ARG A 143 10.02 -3.54 2.16
CA ARG A 143 11.07 -3.87 3.12
C ARG A 143 12.24 -4.59 2.46
N GLN A 144 11.95 -5.56 1.59
CA GLN A 144 12.93 -6.30 0.80
C GLN A 144 13.60 -5.41 -0.25
N SER A 145 12.87 -4.45 -0.85
CA SER A 145 13.46 -3.46 -1.74
C SER A 145 14.49 -2.60 -1.02
N LEU A 146 14.18 -2.15 0.20
CA LEU A 146 15.12 -1.39 1.04
C LEU A 146 16.35 -2.24 1.43
N ALA A 147 16.15 -3.53 1.75
CA ALA A 147 17.27 -4.45 1.99
C ALA A 147 18.17 -4.57 0.76
N ALA A 148 17.59 -4.74 -0.44
CA ALA A 148 18.35 -4.82 -1.69
C ALA A 148 19.19 -3.55 -1.96
N LEU A 149 18.68 -2.36 -1.58
CA LEU A 149 19.46 -1.11 -1.66
C LEU A 149 20.64 -1.12 -0.67
N ARG A 150 20.41 -1.49 0.60
CA ARG A 150 21.47 -1.56 1.61
C ARG A 150 22.57 -2.53 1.21
N ASP A 151 22.16 -3.69 0.67
CA ASP A 151 23.07 -4.77 0.26
C ASP A 151 23.71 -4.53 -1.11
N SER A 152 23.50 -3.33 -1.70
CA SER A 152 24.04 -2.94 -3.01
C SER A 152 23.63 -3.87 -4.16
N GLN A 153 22.51 -4.56 -4.04
CA GLN A 153 21.93 -5.38 -5.11
C GLN A 153 21.19 -4.53 -6.15
N ALA A 154 20.72 -3.34 -5.73
CA ALA A 154 20.12 -2.34 -6.57
C ALA A 154 20.56 -0.94 -6.11
N ASP A 155 20.25 0.08 -6.91
CA ASP A 155 20.73 1.43 -6.68
C ASP A 155 19.61 2.42 -6.37
N ILE A 156 18.40 2.19 -6.87
CA ILE A 156 17.22 3.03 -6.63
C ILE A 156 15.95 2.18 -6.47
N ALA A 157 15.03 2.67 -5.62
CA ALA A 157 13.68 2.14 -5.45
C ALA A 157 12.64 3.24 -5.28
N ALA A 158 11.38 2.94 -5.60
CA ALA A 158 10.24 3.71 -5.12
C ALA A 158 9.59 2.96 -3.94
N ILE A 159 9.47 3.65 -2.80
CA ILE A 159 8.96 3.10 -1.53
C ILE A 159 7.76 3.93 -1.10
N ASP A 160 6.62 3.31 -0.79
CA ASP A 160 5.51 4.09 -0.29
C ASP A 160 5.83 4.76 1.07
N CYS A 161 5.32 5.96 1.26
CA CYS A 161 5.66 6.79 2.41
C CYS A 161 5.15 6.20 3.74
N VAL A 162 4.10 5.38 3.73
CA VAL A 162 3.58 4.73 4.94
C VAL A 162 4.49 3.57 5.36
N SER A 163 4.93 2.73 4.40
CA SER A 163 5.94 1.69 4.67
C SER A 163 7.22 2.28 5.24
N TRP A 164 7.72 3.37 4.65
CA TRP A 164 8.88 4.10 5.19
C TRP A 164 8.66 4.57 6.62
N ALA A 165 7.52 5.24 6.89
CA ALA A 165 7.21 5.77 8.21
C ALA A 165 7.01 4.67 9.28
N LEU A 166 6.38 3.54 8.91
CA LEU A 166 6.26 2.38 9.79
C LEU A 166 7.62 1.76 10.12
N LEU A 167 8.52 1.65 9.14
CA LEU A 167 9.89 1.21 9.39
C LEU A 167 10.66 2.20 10.26
N ALA A 168 10.54 3.50 10.02
CA ALA A 168 11.17 4.52 10.86
C ALA A 168 10.70 4.44 12.32
N ARG A 169 9.46 4.01 12.56
CA ARG A 169 8.89 3.83 13.89
C ARG A 169 9.31 2.53 14.55
N HIS A 170 9.26 1.41 13.82
CA HIS A 170 9.35 0.07 14.41
C HIS A 170 10.67 -0.66 14.15
N ALA A 171 11.44 -0.25 13.13
CA ALA A 171 12.69 -0.86 12.71
C ALA A 171 13.64 0.17 12.06
N PRO A 172 13.97 1.30 12.75
CA PRO A 172 14.73 2.41 12.16
C PRO A 172 16.12 2.00 11.67
N GLU A 173 16.68 0.93 12.21
CA GLU A 173 17.96 0.38 11.76
C GLU A 173 17.93 -0.10 10.31
N GLU A 174 16.76 -0.48 9.79
CA GLU A 174 16.59 -0.92 8.42
C GLU A 174 16.64 0.22 7.40
N LEU A 175 16.57 1.47 7.86
CA LEU A 175 16.68 2.66 7.01
C LEU A 175 18.09 3.27 7.01
N ARG A 176 19.04 2.72 7.78
CA ARG A 176 20.39 3.25 7.87
C ARG A 176 21.10 3.27 6.51
N GLY A 177 21.70 4.42 6.18
CA GLY A 177 22.43 4.62 4.91
C GLY A 177 21.51 4.73 3.69
N LEU A 178 20.19 4.84 3.90
CA LEU A 178 19.21 5.09 2.85
C LEU A 178 18.62 6.49 3.01
N HIS A 179 18.42 7.18 1.88
CA HIS A 179 17.98 8.56 1.85
C HIS A 179 16.82 8.73 0.88
N ILE A 180 15.88 9.59 1.24
CA ILE A 180 14.82 10.05 0.32
C ILE A 180 15.47 11.12 -0.57
N ILE A 181 15.49 10.86 -1.87
CA ILE A 181 16.10 11.74 -2.90
C ILE A 181 15.04 12.39 -3.80
N GLY A 182 13.78 12.06 -3.61
CA GLY A 182 12.67 12.61 -4.38
C GLY A 182 11.34 11.99 -3.99
N GLU A 183 10.27 12.46 -4.61
CA GLU A 183 8.91 12.02 -4.32
C GLU A 183 8.06 11.91 -5.58
N SER A 184 7.05 11.06 -5.53
CA SER A 184 6.00 10.99 -6.55
C SER A 184 4.93 12.06 -6.33
N PRO A 185 4.11 12.39 -7.34
CA PRO A 185 2.80 12.99 -7.09
C PRO A 185 1.97 12.12 -6.14
N ALA A 186 0.97 12.73 -5.50
CA ALA A 186 0.04 11.98 -4.65
C ALA A 186 -0.88 11.07 -5.50
N ALA A 187 -1.19 9.91 -4.94
CA ALA A 187 -2.14 8.95 -5.48
C ALA A 187 -3.06 8.46 -4.35
N PRO A 188 -4.23 7.85 -4.63
CA PRO A 188 -5.04 7.22 -3.60
C PRO A 188 -4.28 6.13 -2.87
N GLY A 189 -4.37 6.14 -1.55
CA GLY A 189 -3.77 5.12 -0.68
C GLY A 189 -4.44 3.76 -0.81
N LEU A 190 -3.95 2.80 -0.06
CA LEU A 190 -4.38 1.41 -0.18
C LEU A 190 -5.88 1.25 0.13
N PRO A 191 -6.67 0.70 -0.81
CA PRO A 191 -8.10 0.50 -0.61
C PRO A 191 -8.39 -0.67 0.32
N LEU A 192 -9.43 -0.52 1.13
CA LEU A 192 -10.07 -1.60 1.87
C LEU A 192 -11.22 -2.15 1.02
N ILE A 193 -11.24 -3.46 0.85
CA ILE A 193 -12.16 -4.19 -0.03
C ILE A 193 -12.93 -5.27 0.71
N THR A 194 -14.05 -5.65 0.15
CA THR A 194 -14.88 -6.78 0.56
C THR A 194 -15.35 -7.57 -0.66
N ALA A 195 -15.85 -8.79 -0.46
CA ALA A 195 -16.31 -9.64 -1.56
C ALA A 195 -17.45 -8.99 -2.39
N ALA A 196 -17.57 -9.37 -3.65
CA ALA A 196 -18.64 -8.95 -4.56
C ALA A 196 -20.04 -9.23 -3.99
N SER A 197 -20.20 -10.33 -3.26
CA SER A 197 -21.45 -10.79 -2.66
C SER A 197 -21.87 -10.02 -1.39
N THR A 198 -21.06 -9.07 -0.91
CA THR A 198 -21.39 -8.28 0.29
C THR A 198 -22.59 -7.39 0.02
N SER A 199 -23.64 -7.52 0.85
CA SER A 199 -24.83 -6.68 0.71
C SER A 199 -24.55 -5.21 1.03
N ALA A 200 -25.35 -4.30 0.47
CA ALA A 200 -25.22 -2.86 0.74
C ALA A 200 -25.29 -2.54 2.24
N ALA A 201 -26.22 -3.17 2.98
CA ALA A 201 -26.32 -2.99 4.42
C ALA A 201 -25.04 -3.42 5.15
N ARG A 202 -24.45 -4.54 4.73
CA ARG A 202 -23.21 -5.05 5.33
C ARG A 202 -22.01 -4.13 4.99
N LEU A 203 -21.96 -3.62 3.77
CA LEU A 203 -20.95 -2.64 3.36
C LEU A 203 -21.00 -1.36 4.23
N GLU A 204 -22.21 -0.83 4.48
CA GLU A 204 -22.39 0.33 5.37
C GLU A 204 -22.01 0.01 6.82
N THR A 205 -22.30 -1.20 7.31
CA THR A 205 -21.83 -1.63 8.63
C THR A 205 -20.32 -1.68 8.72
N LEU A 206 -19.62 -2.18 7.69
CA LEU A 206 -18.16 -2.18 7.64
C LEU A 206 -17.60 -0.73 7.70
N ARG A 207 -18.20 0.19 6.97
CA ARG A 207 -17.83 1.62 6.98
C ARG A 207 -18.01 2.23 8.36
N THR A 208 -19.16 1.98 8.99
CA THR A 208 -19.47 2.46 10.35
C THR A 208 -18.46 1.95 11.38
N ILE A 209 -18.10 0.68 11.32
CA ILE A 209 -17.11 0.06 12.22
C ILE A 209 -15.73 0.71 12.03
N LEU A 210 -15.30 0.97 10.78
CA LEU A 210 -14.02 1.61 10.51
C LEU A 210 -13.99 3.08 10.95
N LEU A 211 -15.11 3.80 10.82
CA LEU A 211 -15.26 5.14 11.39
C LEU A 211 -15.19 5.10 12.92
N GLN A 212 -15.86 4.15 13.57
CA GLN A 212 -15.79 3.95 15.02
C GLN A 212 -14.35 3.63 15.44
N LEU A 213 -13.66 2.72 14.77
CA LEU A 213 -12.28 2.34 15.07
C LEU A 213 -11.35 3.56 15.15
N VAL A 214 -11.46 4.50 14.20
CA VAL A 214 -10.56 5.65 14.11
C VAL A 214 -11.00 6.83 14.99
N SER A 215 -12.26 6.87 15.48
CA SER A 215 -12.80 7.95 16.28
C SER A 215 -12.87 7.63 17.77
N ASP A 216 -12.99 6.36 18.16
CA ASP A 216 -13.13 5.95 19.55
C ASP A 216 -11.77 6.01 20.28
N PRO A 217 -11.68 6.79 21.40
CA PRO A 217 -10.46 6.88 22.19
C PRO A 217 -9.91 5.53 22.66
N ALA A 218 -10.75 4.50 22.82
CA ALA A 218 -10.33 3.17 23.26
C ALA A 218 -9.37 2.50 22.27
N PHE A 219 -9.43 2.84 20.99
CA PHE A 219 -8.57 2.29 19.94
C PHE A 219 -7.44 3.22 19.51
N ARG A 220 -7.32 4.40 20.13
CA ARG A 220 -6.32 5.42 19.75
C ARG A 220 -4.90 4.87 19.70
N ALA A 221 -4.45 4.18 20.75
CA ALA A 221 -3.09 3.63 20.80
C ALA A 221 -2.85 2.62 19.68
N ILE A 222 -3.83 1.76 19.36
CA ILE A 222 -3.75 0.78 18.28
C ILE A 222 -3.68 1.48 16.91
N CYS A 223 -4.49 2.52 16.71
CA CYS A 223 -4.45 3.32 15.48
C CYS A 223 -3.12 4.06 15.35
N ASP A 224 -2.63 4.66 16.43
CA ASP A 224 -1.35 5.38 16.43
C ASP A 224 -0.16 4.46 16.13
N ASP A 225 -0.14 3.23 16.61
CA ASP A 225 0.89 2.24 16.31
C ASP A 225 0.93 1.83 14.83
N ASN A 226 -0.21 1.90 14.15
CA ASN A 226 -0.36 1.65 12.72
C ASN A 226 -0.38 2.95 11.89
N LEU A 227 -0.06 4.11 12.49
CA LEU A 227 -0.10 5.44 11.88
C LEU A 227 -1.46 5.81 11.29
N ILE A 228 -2.56 5.21 11.73
CA ILE A 228 -3.91 5.48 11.23
C ILE A 228 -4.48 6.70 11.95
N GLY A 229 -4.91 7.71 11.17
CA GLY A 229 -5.48 8.96 11.66
C GLY A 229 -6.93 9.19 11.32
N GLY A 230 -7.50 8.38 10.41
CA GLY A 230 -8.87 8.53 9.96
C GLY A 230 -9.25 7.47 8.94
N PHE A 231 -10.48 7.57 8.44
CA PHE A 231 -11.03 6.71 7.41
C PHE A 231 -12.02 7.49 6.56
N SER A 232 -12.07 7.21 5.25
CA SER A 232 -13.11 7.70 4.34
C SER A 232 -13.62 6.59 3.42
N PRO A 233 -14.92 6.52 3.14
CA PRO A 233 -15.42 5.83 1.97
C PRO A 233 -14.76 6.42 0.72
N VAL A 234 -14.38 5.57 -0.22
CA VAL A 234 -13.82 5.97 -1.52
C VAL A 234 -14.50 5.21 -2.64
N HIS A 235 -14.46 5.77 -3.85
CA HIS A 235 -15.04 5.17 -5.04
C HIS A 235 -13.95 4.61 -5.95
N ARG A 236 -14.29 3.61 -6.77
CA ARG A 236 -13.35 2.99 -7.72
C ARG A 236 -12.76 4.03 -8.70
N ASP A 237 -13.55 5.04 -9.07
CA ASP A 237 -13.10 6.12 -9.97
C ASP A 237 -11.93 6.91 -9.41
N ASN A 238 -11.80 7.02 -8.08
CA ASN A 238 -10.64 7.65 -7.47
C ASN A 238 -9.31 6.95 -7.84
N TYR A 239 -9.37 5.65 -8.16
CA TYR A 239 -8.19 4.83 -8.51
C TYR A 239 -7.87 4.80 -10.01
N GLN A 240 -8.65 5.47 -10.88
CA GLN A 240 -8.36 5.53 -12.32
C GLN A 240 -7.01 6.19 -12.63
N VAL A 241 -6.56 7.10 -11.77
CA VAL A 241 -5.23 7.73 -11.87
C VAL A 241 -4.10 6.69 -11.88
N VAL A 242 -4.29 5.54 -11.25
CA VAL A 242 -3.31 4.45 -11.20
C VAL A 242 -3.08 3.86 -12.59
N LEU A 243 -4.16 3.60 -13.34
CA LEU A 243 -4.08 3.17 -14.75
C LEU A 243 -3.56 4.29 -15.66
N ALA A 244 -3.94 5.54 -15.40
CA ALA A 244 -3.44 6.68 -16.17
C ALA A 244 -1.91 6.79 -16.06
N TRP A 245 -1.30 6.51 -14.91
CA TRP A 245 0.16 6.52 -14.75
C TRP A 245 0.84 5.41 -15.54
N GLU A 246 0.25 4.20 -15.55
CA GLU A 246 0.72 3.10 -16.37
C GLU A 246 0.68 3.45 -17.86
N GLN A 247 -0.47 3.96 -18.34
CA GLN A 247 -0.68 4.34 -19.73
C GLN A 247 0.26 5.49 -20.14
N GLN A 248 0.49 6.46 -19.26
CA GLN A 248 1.42 7.56 -19.52
C GLN A 248 2.85 7.04 -19.73
N ALA A 249 3.33 6.14 -18.90
CA ALA A 249 4.65 5.53 -19.04
C ALA A 249 4.75 4.73 -20.36
N ALA A 250 3.72 3.97 -20.70
CA ALA A 250 3.66 3.22 -21.96
C ALA A 250 3.66 4.13 -23.19
N ALA A 251 2.92 5.26 -23.15
CA ALA A 251 2.88 6.25 -24.24
C ALA A 251 4.24 6.94 -24.44
N LEU A 252 5.08 7.01 -23.41
CA LEU A 252 6.46 7.51 -23.48
C LEU A 252 7.47 6.43 -23.91
N GLY A 253 7.01 5.26 -24.36
CA GLY A 253 7.85 4.17 -24.84
C GLY A 253 8.37 3.22 -23.76
N VAL A 254 8.03 3.44 -22.48
CA VAL A 254 8.44 2.57 -21.36
C VAL A 254 7.30 1.61 -21.04
N ALA A 255 7.17 0.54 -21.80
CA ALA A 255 6.17 -0.50 -21.54
C ALA A 255 6.49 -1.32 -20.27
N ARG A 256 7.78 -1.48 -19.94
CA ARG A 256 8.31 -2.11 -18.71
C ARG A 256 9.56 -1.38 -18.25
N LEU A 257 9.86 -1.46 -16.94
CA LEU A 257 11.15 -1.04 -16.39
C LEU A 257 12.24 -2.00 -16.83
#